data_df293bff3e8ffca012bc18cdaad489db
#
_entry.id   df293bff3e8ffca012bc18cdaad489db
#
_cell.length_a   1.000
_cell.length_b   1.000
_cell.length_c   1.000
_cell.angle_alpha   90.00
_cell.angle_beta   90.00
_cell.angle_gamma   90.00
#
_symmetry.space_group_name_H-M   'P 1'
#
loop_
_entity.id
_entity.type
_entity.pdbx_description
1 polymer ?
#
loop_
_entity_poly.entity_id
_entity_poly.type
_entity_poly.pdbx_seq_one_letter_code
_entity_poly.pdbx_strand_id
1 'polypeptide(L)'
;GKGLDEGVAMGLLKAFLKPGTGAAFITVEGGHDTAAAFTASSAGVAYYLLGGVDKVHASAGAGAMAVDAAIAEAKASGQHIFDFEGSMIPEVERYFRAFGGTPTPYFTVNRAPFLTEVALKKKLRHLF
;
A
#
# COMPACT_ATOMS: atom_id res chain seq x y z
N GLY A 1 13.10 7.53 5.32
CA GLY A 1 11.68 7.83 5.16
C GLY A 1 11.01 7.81 6.52
N LYS A 2 10.22 8.80 6.83
CA LYS A 2 9.38 8.76 8.02
C LYS A 2 8.31 7.70 7.73
N GLY A 3 8.34 6.59 8.46
CA GLY A 3 7.26 5.60 8.43
C GLY A 3 5.94 6.24 8.85
N LEU A 4 4.84 5.56 8.55
CA LEU A 4 3.52 5.95 9.02
C LEU A 4 3.53 5.96 10.56
N ASP A 5 2.97 7.01 11.15
CA ASP A 5 2.80 7.07 12.60
C ASP A 5 1.99 5.86 13.11
N GLU A 6 2.45 5.23 14.18
CA GLU A 6 1.83 4.01 14.72
C GLU A 6 0.36 4.24 15.11
N GLY A 7 0.05 5.39 15.68
CA GLY A 7 -1.33 5.75 16.04
C GLY A 7 -2.24 5.86 14.81
N VAL A 8 -1.73 6.43 13.72
CA VAL A 8 -2.45 6.52 12.44
C VAL A 8 -2.63 5.13 11.84
N ALA A 9 -1.58 4.30 11.82
CA ALA A 9 -1.67 2.92 11.33
C ALA A 9 -2.71 2.11 12.11
N MET A 10 -2.69 2.17 13.44
CA MET A 10 -3.67 1.50 14.30
C MET A 10 -5.09 2.03 14.11
N GLY A 11 -5.23 3.33 13.85
CA GLY A 11 -6.51 3.95 13.53
C GLY A 11 -7.11 3.39 12.24
N LEU A 12 -6.29 3.29 11.19
CA LEU A 12 -6.68 2.70 9.90
C LEU A 12 -7.07 1.22 10.06
N LEU A 13 -6.23 0.42 10.72
CA LEU A 13 -6.52 -0.99 10.97
C LEU A 13 -7.86 -1.16 11.70
N LYS A 14 -8.10 -0.43 12.79
CA LYS A 14 -9.36 -0.49 13.54
C LYS A 14 -10.57 -0.05 12.72
N ALA A 15 -10.41 0.93 11.85
CA ALA A 15 -11.50 1.43 11.01
C ALA A 15 -11.91 0.45 9.93
N PHE A 16 -10.95 -0.21 9.29
CA PHE A 16 -11.17 -1.04 8.10
C PHE A 16 -11.10 -2.56 8.36
N LEU A 17 -10.55 -3.03 9.47
CA LEU A 17 -10.49 -4.45 9.81
C LEU A 17 -11.87 -4.96 10.25
N LYS A 18 -12.79 -5.00 9.30
CA LYS A 18 -14.16 -5.47 9.48
C LYS A 18 -14.49 -6.44 8.36
N PRO A 19 -15.32 -7.48 8.60
CA PRO A 19 -15.75 -8.40 7.56
C PRO A 19 -16.30 -7.65 6.33
N GLY A 20 -15.77 -7.95 5.16
CA GLY A 20 -16.16 -7.35 3.89
C GLY A 20 -15.58 -5.98 3.57
N THR A 21 -14.82 -5.36 4.48
CA THR A 21 -14.19 -4.05 4.24
C THR A 21 -12.68 -4.05 4.29
N GLY A 22 -12.06 -4.94 5.04
CA GLY A 22 -10.61 -5.04 5.08
C GLY A 22 -10.12 -6.34 5.67
N ALA A 23 -8.89 -6.72 5.32
CA ALA A 23 -8.24 -7.93 5.77
C ALA A 23 -6.74 -7.70 6.02
N ALA A 24 -6.20 -8.41 7.00
CA ALA A 24 -4.78 -8.45 7.28
C ALA A 24 -4.26 -9.87 6.99
N PHE A 25 -3.11 -9.95 6.36
CA PHE A 25 -2.43 -11.20 6.00
C PHE A 25 -1.06 -11.19 6.68
N ILE A 26 -0.75 -12.25 7.40
CA ILE A 26 0.48 -12.35 8.18
C ILE A 26 1.26 -13.57 7.72
N THR A 27 2.52 -13.40 7.40
CA THR A 27 3.45 -14.51 7.19
C THR A 27 4.09 -14.87 8.53
N VAL A 28 4.01 -16.15 8.90
CA VAL A 28 4.57 -16.68 10.14
C VAL A 28 5.69 -17.66 9.81
N GLU A 29 6.87 -17.44 10.34
CA GLU A 29 8.05 -18.29 10.13
C GLU A 29 8.69 -18.60 11.49
N GLY A 30 8.87 -19.87 11.81
CA GLY A 30 9.49 -20.28 13.07
C GLY A 30 8.78 -19.77 14.33
N GLY A 31 7.47 -19.49 14.25
CA GLY A 31 6.68 -18.94 15.36
C GLY A 31 6.74 -17.41 15.50
N HIS A 32 7.36 -16.72 14.55
CA HIS A 32 7.43 -15.26 14.49
C HIS A 32 6.56 -14.71 13.36
N ASP A 33 5.86 -13.62 13.61
CA ASP A 33 5.17 -12.83 12.57
C ASP A 33 6.21 -12.06 11.78
N THR A 34 6.55 -12.53 10.58
CA THR A 34 7.70 -12.02 9.82
C THR A 34 7.34 -10.99 8.75
N ALA A 35 6.11 -11.01 8.26
CA ALA A 35 5.62 -10.00 7.34
C ALA A 35 4.11 -9.82 7.48
N ALA A 36 3.62 -8.66 7.08
CA ALA A 36 2.20 -8.38 7.04
C ALA A 36 1.83 -7.57 5.79
N ALA A 37 0.62 -7.81 5.28
CA ALA A 37 -0.04 -7.00 4.28
C ALA A 37 -1.45 -6.66 4.78
N PHE A 38 -1.90 -5.43 4.55
CA PHE A 38 -3.22 -4.99 4.90
C PHE A 38 -3.93 -4.40 3.69
N THR A 39 -5.15 -4.87 3.44
CA THR A 39 -5.99 -4.41 2.35
C THR A 39 -7.32 -3.88 2.84
N ALA A 40 -7.89 -2.93 2.10
CA ALA A 40 -9.29 -2.54 2.23
C ALA A 40 -9.98 -2.73 0.89
N SER A 41 -11.28 -3.06 0.90
CA SER A 41 -12.04 -3.31 -0.31
C SER A 41 -13.25 -2.39 -0.41
N SER A 42 -13.47 -1.86 -1.61
CA SER A 42 -14.62 -1.03 -1.94
C SER A 42 -14.94 -1.11 -3.44
N ALA A 43 -16.22 -1.19 -3.78
CA ALA A 43 -16.70 -1.12 -5.16
C ALA A 43 -15.99 -2.08 -6.15
N GLY A 44 -15.65 -3.29 -5.71
CA GLY A 44 -15.01 -4.30 -6.57
C GLY A 44 -13.49 -4.15 -6.70
N VAL A 45 -12.89 -3.27 -5.92
CA VAL A 45 -11.44 -3.03 -5.87
C VAL A 45 -10.91 -3.36 -4.48
N ALA A 46 -9.82 -4.11 -4.40
CA ALA A 46 -9.02 -4.28 -3.19
C ALA A 46 -7.80 -3.37 -3.26
N TYR A 47 -7.63 -2.53 -2.27
CA TYR A 47 -6.53 -1.57 -2.13
C TYR A 47 -5.50 -2.08 -1.15
N TYR A 48 -4.24 -2.15 -1.55
CA TYR A 48 -3.12 -2.46 -0.67
C TYR A 48 -2.69 -1.21 0.09
N LEU A 49 -3.09 -1.11 1.35
CA LEU A 49 -2.89 0.13 2.13
C LEU A 49 -1.59 0.15 2.93
N LEU A 50 -1.22 -0.98 3.50
CA LEU A 50 -0.05 -1.07 4.37
C LEU A 50 0.65 -2.42 4.19
N GLY A 51 1.96 -2.43 4.34
CA GLY A 51 2.75 -3.63 4.44
C GLY A 51 4.02 -3.40 5.24
N GLY A 52 4.51 -4.47 5.83
CA GLY A 52 5.73 -4.45 6.62
C GLY A 52 6.41 -5.81 6.62
N VAL A 53 7.72 -5.77 6.87
CA VAL A 53 8.55 -6.97 6.97
C VAL A 53 9.47 -6.82 8.18
N ASP A 54 9.50 -7.83 9.03
CA ASP A 54 10.49 -7.93 10.10
C ASP A 54 11.86 -8.26 9.50
N LYS A 55 12.74 -7.27 9.46
CA LYS A 55 14.08 -7.40 8.86
C LYS A 55 15.02 -8.34 9.63
N VAL A 56 14.64 -8.74 10.84
CA VAL A 56 15.46 -9.62 11.68
C VAL A 56 15.12 -11.09 11.47
N HIS A 57 13.83 -11.42 11.39
CA HIS A 57 13.36 -12.81 11.37
C HIS A 57 12.81 -13.26 10.02
N ALA A 58 12.48 -12.32 9.14
CA ALA A 58 11.90 -12.67 7.85
C ALA A 58 12.92 -13.28 6.89
N SER A 59 12.52 -14.38 6.27
CA SER A 59 13.23 -14.91 5.11
C SER A 59 12.99 -14.06 3.85
N ALA A 60 13.83 -14.25 2.83
CA ALA A 60 13.60 -13.65 1.53
C ALA A 60 12.25 -14.15 0.96
N GLY A 61 11.32 -13.22 0.71
CA GLY A 61 10.00 -13.55 0.17
C GLY A 61 8.85 -13.51 1.17
N ALA A 62 9.11 -13.39 2.49
CA ALA A 62 8.05 -13.32 3.50
C ALA A 62 7.00 -12.25 3.18
N GLY A 63 7.44 -11.04 2.79
CA GLY A 63 6.54 -9.97 2.35
C GLY A 63 5.76 -10.31 1.09
N ALA A 64 6.39 -11.02 0.15
CA ALA A 64 5.71 -11.44 -1.07
C ALA A 64 4.61 -12.47 -0.79
N MET A 65 4.82 -13.37 0.16
CA MET A 65 3.80 -14.35 0.57
C MET A 65 2.56 -13.67 1.16
N ALA A 66 2.74 -12.64 2.01
CA ALA A 66 1.63 -11.89 2.57
C ALA A 66 0.84 -11.15 1.48
N VAL A 67 1.52 -10.56 0.49
CA VAL A 67 0.88 -9.88 -0.64
C VAL A 67 0.17 -10.86 -1.56
N ASP A 68 0.79 -12.00 -1.87
CA ASP A 68 0.18 -13.05 -2.69
C ASP A 68 -1.11 -13.59 -2.06
N ALA A 69 -1.10 -13.84 -0.76
CA ALA A 69 -2.30 -14.23 -0.02
C ALA A 69 -3.40 -13.15 -0.09
N ALA A 70 -3.02 -11.88 -0.01
CA ALA A 70 -3.95 -10.78 -0.14
C ALA A 70 -4.60 -10.71 -1.54
N ILE A 71 -3.82 -10.93 -2.60
CA ILE A 71 -4.31 -10.99 -3.98
C ILE A 71 -5.24 -12.18 -4.17
N ALA A 72 -4.86 -13.35 -3.65
CA ALA A 72 -5.68 -14.56 -3.74
C ALA A 72 -7.04 -14.39 -3.04
N GLU A 73 -7.06 -13.80 -1.84
CA GLU A 73 -8.29 -13.50 -1.10
C GLU A 73 -9.15 -12.46 -1.83
N ALA A 74 -8.55 -11.39 -2.34
CA ALA A 74 -9.27 -10.39 -3.12
C ALA A 74 -9.99 -11.03 -4.31
N LYS A 75 -9.33 -11.93 -5.04
CA LYS A 75 -9.92 -12.70 -6.13
C LYS A 75 -11.04 -13.61 -5.64
N ALA A 76 -10.84 -14.35 -4.57
CA ALA A 76 -11.84 -15.26 -3.99
C ALA A 76 -13.08 -14.51 -3.49
N SER A 77 -12.91 -13.31 -2.97
CA SER A 77 -13.98 -12.41 -2.53
C SER A 77 -14.70 -11.67 -3.66
N GLY A 78 -14.34 -11.94 -4.94
CA GLY A 78 -14.99 -11.36 -6.10
C GLY A 78 -14.55 -9.94 -6.45
N GLN A 79 -13.38 -9.49 -5.92
CA GLN A 79 -12.81 -8.22 -6.38
C GLN A 79 -12.26 -8.38 -7.80
N HIS A 80 -12.43 -7.37 -8.62
CA HIS A 80 -12.01 -7.38 -10.02
C HIS A 80 -10.63 -6.76 -10.22
N ILE A 81 -10.22 -5.89 -9.31
CA ILE A 81 -8.96 -5.16 -9.35
C ILE A 81 -8.28 -5.29 -7.99
N PHE A 82 -6.96 -5.50 -8.02
CA PHE A 82 -6.08 -5.33 -6.86
C PHE A 82 -5.19 -4.11 -7.13
N ASP A 83 -5.40 -3.05 -6.36
CA ASP A 83 -4.69 -1.79 -6.51
C ASP A 83 -3.56 -1.69 -5.47
N PHE A 84 -2.33 -1.59 -5.94
CA PHE A 84 -1.15 -1.41 -5.09
C PHE A 84 -0.96 0.05 -4.61
N GLU A 85 -1.87 0.96 -4.95
CA GLU A 85 -1.77 2.40 -4.67
C GLU A 85 -0.52 3.07 -5.30
N GLY A 86 0.30 2.29 -5.96
CA GLY A 86 1.51 2.75 -6.62
C GLY A 86 2.63 3.18 -5.67
N SER A 87 3.74 3.60 -6.24
CA SER A 87 4.86 4.19 -5.50
C SER A 87 5.74 5.03 -6.42
N MET A 88 6.22 6.17 -5.90
CA MET A 88 7.27 6.99 -6.54
C MET A 88 8.68 6.48 -6.22
N ILE A 89 8.80 5.45 -5.37
CA ILE A 89 10.07 4.82 -5.01
C ILE A 89 10.34 3.68 -6.00
N PRO A 90 11.41 3.75 -6.82
CA PRO A 90 11.65 2.78 -7.90
C PRO A 90 11.73 1.32 -7.45
N GLU A 91 12.28 1.05 -6.27
CA GLU A 91 12.39 -0.30 -5.72
C GLU A 91 11.01 -0.86 -5.35
N VAL A 92 10.13 -0.04 -4.78
CA VAL A 92 8.77 -0.43 -4.41
C VAL A 92 7.90 -0.63 -5.66
N GLU A 93 8.03 0.26 -6.64
CA GLU A 93 7.34 0.13 -7.93
C GLU A 93 7.74 -1.17 -8.64
N ARG A 94 9.04 -1.49 -8.68
CA ARG A 94 9.55 -2.74 -9.26
C ARG A 94 9.02 -3.97 -8.52
N TYR A 95 8.94 -3.89 -7.20
CA TYR A 95 8.38 -4.95 -6.37
C TYR A 95 6.90 -5.22 -6.71
N PHE A 96 6.07 -4.18 -6.83
CA PHE A 96 4.65 -4.34 -7.21
C PHE A 96 4.49 -4.86 -8.64
N ARG A 97 5.32 -4.40 -9.56
CA ARG A 97 5.32 -4.89 -10.95
C ARG A 97 5.62 -6.40 -11.05
N ALA A 98 6.40 -6.95 -10.13
CA ALA A 98 6.71 -8.38 -10.10
C ALA A 98 5.47 -9.27 -9.86
N PHE A 99 4.38 -8.72 -9.29
CA PHE A 99 3.10 -9.42 -9.18
C PHE A 99 2.22 -9.32 -10.46
N GLY A 100 2.76 -8.81 -11.57
CA GLY A 100 2.02 -8.65 -12.82
C GLY A 100 1.21 -7.36 -12.90
N GLY A 101 1.43 -6.42 -11.99
CA GLY A 101 0.74 -5.12 -11.99
C GLY A 101 1.04 -4.30 -13.23
N THR A 102 0.01 -3.64 -13.78
CA THR A 102 0.13 -2.71 -14.90
C THR A 102 0.19 -1.29 -14.36
N PRO A 103 1.28 -0.53 -14.62
CA PRO A 103 1.37 0.86 -14.22
C PRO A 103 0.27 1.68 -14.89
N THR A 104 -0.56 2.30 -14.07
CA THR A 104 -1.62 3.20 -14.55
C THR A 104 -1.27 4.62 -14.11
N PRO A 105 -1.05 5.56 -15.04
CA PRO A 105 -0.75 6.93 -14.66
C PRO A 105 -1.99 7.61 -14.08
N TYR A 106 -1.81 8.35 -13.01
CA TYR A 106 -2.81 9.27 -12.49
C TYR A 106 -2.27 10.70 -12.50
N PHE A 107 -3.16 11.66 -12.60
CA PHE A 107 -2.79 13.06 -12.70
C PHE A 107 -3.40 13.84 -11.55
N THR A 108 -2.58 14.61 -10.84
CA THR A 108 -3.05 15.56 -9.85
C THR A 108 -3.16 16.92 -10.51
N VAL A 109 -4.36 17.49 -10.55
CA VAL A 109 -4.59 18.84 -11.07
C VAL A 109 -4.76 19.79 -9.90
N ASN A 110 -3.78 20.66 -9.71
CA ASN A 110 -3.83 21.70 -8.70
C ASN A 110 -4.15 23.04 -9.38
N ARG A 111 -5.15 23.76 -8.88
CA ARG A 111 -5.48 25.10 -9.33
C ARG A 111 -5.29 26.09 -8.19
N ALA A 112 -4.38 27.02 -8.38
CA ALA A 112 -4.17 28.12 -7.44
C ALA A 112 -4.08 29.45 -8.22
N PRO A 113 -4.37 30.61 -7.60
CA PRO A 113 -4.06 31.91 -8.19
C PRO A 113 -2.57 31.97 -8.57
N PHE A 114 -2.27 32.58 -9.73
CA PHE A 114 -0.93 32.57 -10.32
C PHE A 114 0.20 32.94 -9.35
N LEU A 115 0.00 33.97 -8.51
CA LEU A 115 1.00 34.40 -7.52
C LEU A 115 1.24 33.34 -6.44
N THR A 116 0.18 32.66 -6.01
CA THR A 116 0.27 31.56 -5.01
C THR A 116 0.99 30.35 -5.60
N GLU A 117 0.71 30.04 -6.86
CA GLU A 117 1.36 28.92 -7.55
C GLU A 117 2.87 29.15 -7.71
N VAL A 118 3.27 30.36 -8.13
CA VAL A 118 4.68 30.73 -8.25
C VAL A 118 5.38 30.69 -6.90
N ALA A 119 4.75 31.20 -5.83
CA ALA A 119 5.30 31.20 -4.49
C ALA A 119 5.46 29.76 -3.94
N LEU A 120 4.47 28.90 -4.15
CA LEU A 120 4.51 27.49 -3.73
C LEU A 120 5.58 26.70 -4.48
N LYS A 121 5.64 26.83 -5.81
CA LYS A 121 6.69 26.17 -6.63
C LYS A 121 8.09 26.62 -6.25
N LYS A 122 8.27 27.88 -5.85
CA LYS A 122 9.57 28.38 -5.40
C LYS A 122 9.96 27.90 -4.00
N LYS A 123 9.00 27.78 -3.08
CA LYS A 123 9.23 27.41 -1.68
C LYS A 123 9.19 25.90 -1.43
N LEU A 124 8.41 25.16 -2.20
CA LEU A 124 8.15 23.73 -2.01
C LEU A 124 8.54 22.89 -3.24
N ARG A 125 9.62 23.27 -3.90
CA ARG A 125 10.13 22.63 -5.13
C ARG A 125 10.36 21.11 -5.02
N HIS A 126 10.42 20.59 -3.80
CA HIS A 126 10.62 19.19 -3.49
C HIS A 126 9.31 18.38 -3.39
N LEU A 127 8.16 19.05 -3.52
CA LEU A 127 6.83 18.42 -3.45
C LEU A 127 6.13 18.33 -4.82
N PHE A 128 6.79 18.81 -5.89
CA PHE A 128 6.28 18.82 -7.26
C PHE A 128 7.24 18.13 -8.21
#